data_21cb0bdb193398eb865565df6fce7e31
#
_entry.id   21cb0bdb193398eb865565df6fce7e31
#
_cell.length_a   1.000
_cell.length_b   1.000
_cell.length_c   1.000
_cell.angle_alpha   90.00
_cell.angle_beta   90.00
_cell.angle_gamma   90.00
#
_symmetry.space_group_name_H-M   'P 1'
#
loop_
_entity.id
_entity.type
_entity.pdbx_description
1 polymer ?
#
loop_
_entity_poly.entity_id
_entity_poly.type
_entity_poly.pdbx_seq_one_letter_code
_entity_poly.pdbx_strand_id
1 'polypeptide(L)'
;MNPSGAGLSLCIAFSSIFAGVAPVEYHDTILRVRYAETDRMDFVYYSRYFEYFEVGRAEYMRARGAVYSDLESEGIKLAVVEATARYKAPAKYDDEIRIRTRISRVTKTRVFFEYEITPSDSDRVLVEGSTEHACIHDNGRPRRIPEKVIKALGVTEKKEI
;
A
#
# COMPACT_ATOMS: atom_id res chain seq x y z
N MET A 1 11.85 -19.38 -57.27
CA MET A 1 13.12 -18.82 -56.79
C MET A 1 12.81 -17.94 -55.60
N ASN A 2 13.15 -18.43 -54.43
CA ASN A 2 13.17 -17.65 -53.19
C ASN A 2 14.49 -16.88 -53.12
N PRO A 3 14.56 -15.73 -52.42
CA PRO A 3 15.19 -15.78 -51.12
C PRO A 3 14.50 -14.92 -50.05
N SER A 4 14.27 -15.52 -48.92
CA SER A 4 14.63 -15.19 -47.56
C SER A 4 15.18 -13.77 -47.28
N GLY A 5 14.44 -13.02 -46.50
CA GLY A 5 14.88 -11.81 -45.79
C GLY A 5 14.58 -11.97 -44.31
N ALA A 6 15.59 -12.35 -43.54
CA ALA A 6 15.54 -12.42 -42.11
C ALA A 6 15.50 -11.00 -41.51
N GLY A 7 14.38 -10.61 -40.92
CA GLY A 7 14.27 -9.41 -40.07
C GLY A 7 14.87 -9.67 -38.71
N LEU A 8 16.04 -9.12 -38.46
CA LEU A 8 16.62 -9.06 -37.11
C LEU A 8 15.72 -8.19 -36.21
N SER A 9 15.08 -8.84 -35.27
CA SER A 9 14.44 -8.14 -34.12
C SER A 9 15.54 -7.60 -33.23
N LEU A 10 15.74 -6.30 -33.29
CA LEU A 10 16.66 -5.58 -32.42
C LEU A 10 15.99 -5.42 -31.04
N CYS A 11 16.18 -6.41 -30.16
CA CYS A 11 15.92 -6.23 -28.73
C CYS A 11 16.90 -5.19 -28.20
N ILE A 12 16.46 -3.95 -28.09
CA ILE A 12 17.17 -2.93 -27.34
C ILE A 12 17.01 -3.29 -25.86
N ALA A 13 18.04 -3.95 -25.33
CA ALA A 13 18.23 -4.08 -23.89
C ALA A 13 18.44 -2.68 -23.29
N PHE A 14 17.42 -2.13 -22.65
CA PHE A 14 17.59 -1.02 -21.72
C PHE A 14 18.34 -1.55 -20.52
N SER A 15 19.67 -1.58 -20.65
CA SER A 15 20.58 -1.95 -19.57
C SER A 15 20.69 -0.80 -18.60
N SER A 16 20.12 -1.03 -17.41
CA SER A 16 20.59 -0.61 -16.07
C SER A 16 21.57 0.54 -15.98
N ILE A 17 21.08 1.72 -15.57
CA ILE A 17 21.86 2.63 -14.73
C ILE A 17 20.92 3.14 -13.62
N PHE A 18 20.56 2.29 -12.67
CA PHE A 18 20.11 2.65 -11.33
C PHE A 18 20.53 1.56 -10.36
N ALA A 19 21.84 1.54 -10.06
CA ALA A 19 22.36 0.80 -8.93
C ALA A 19 21.98 1.56 -7.65
N GLY A 20 21.14 0.94 -6.78
CA GLY A 20 21.06 1.35 -5.39
C GLY A 20 19.68 1.64 -4.78
N VAL A 21 18.58 1.52 -5.52
CA VAL A 21 17.25 1.57 -4.88
C VAL A 21 16.71 0.14 -4.84
N ALA A 22 16.56 -0.42 -3.65
CA ALA A 22 15.82 -1.66 -3.49
C ALA A 22 14.44 -1.47 -4.13
N PRO A 23 13.93 -2.47 -4.88
CA PRO A 23 12.62 -2.34 -5.52
C PRO A 23 11.59 -2.03 -4.44
N VAL A 24 10.81 -0.97 -4.68
CA VAL A 24 9.71 -0.61 -3.79
C VAL A 24 8.71 -1.75 -3.84
N GLU A 25 8.60 -2.47 -2.75
CA GLU A 25 7.73 -3.66 -2.70
C GLU A 25 6.29 -3.23 -2.44
N TYR A 26 5.44 -3.37 -3.44
CA TYR A 26 4.00 -3.17 -3.35
C TYR A 26 3.29 -4.46 -2.97
N HIS A 27 2.12 -4.32 -2.37
CA HIS A 27 1.16 -5.40 -2.20
C HIS A 27 -0.19 -4.95 -2.77
N ASP A 28 -0.75 -5.75 -3.65
CA ASP A 28 -2.04 -5.47 -4.26
C ASP A 28 -3.12 -6.31 -3.57
N THR A 29 -4.16 -5.64 -3.09
CA THR A 29 -5.36 -6.26 -2.50
C THR A 29 -6.55 -5.93 -3.38
N ILE A 30 -7.31 -6.95 -3.78
CA ILE A 30 -8.51 -6.78 -4.60
C ILE A 30 -9.73 -6.85 -3.69
N LEU A 31 -10.65 -5.93 -3.88
CA LEU A 31 -11.98 -5.97 -3.25
C LEU A 31 -13.06 -5.46 -4.19
N ARG A 32 -14.31 -5.82 -3.88
CA ARG A 32 -15.49 -5.36 -4.61
C ARG A 32 -16.25 -4.34 -3.77
N VAL A 33 -16.59 -3.22 -4.38
CA VAL A 33 -17.36 -2.15 -3.75
C VAL A 33 -18.74 -2.65 -3.40
N ARG A 34 -19.12 -2.53 -2.12
CA ARG A 34 -20.44 -2.95 -1.62
C ARG A 34 -21.47 -1.84 -1.79
N TYR A 35 -22.75 -2.22 -1.92
CA TYR A 35 -23.84 -1.27 -2.04
C TYR A 35 -23.89 -0.25 -0.89
N ALA A 36 -23.65 -0.71 0.34
CA ALA A 36 -23.65 0.12 1.54
C ALA A 36 -22.50 1.16 1.62
N GLU A 37 -21.59 1.13 0.69
CA GLU A 37 -20.43 2.04 0.65
C GLU A 37 -20.65 3.25 -0.27
N THR A 38 -21.76 3.24 -1.04
CA THR A 38 -22.09 4.32 -1.97
C THR A 38 -23.06 5.34 -1.37
N ASP A 39 -23.04 6.54 -1.90
CA ASP A 39 -23.90 7.65 -1.52
C ASP A 39 -24.99 7.92 -2.57
N ARG A 40 -25.72 9.02 -2.39
CA ARG A 40 -26.81 9.42 -3.30
C ARG A 40 -26.36 9.86 -4.70
N MET A 41 -25.05 10.04 -4.91
CA MET A 41 -24.43 10.31 -6.21
C MET A 41 -24.05 9.02 -6.94
N ASP A 42 -24.39 7.85 -6.40
CA ASP A 42 -23.99 6.53 -6.88
C ASP A 42 -22.47 6.28 -6.87
N PHE A 43 -21.73 7.04 -6.06
CA PHE A 43 -20.29 6.91 -5.88
C PHE A 43 -19.96 6.40 -4.48
N VAL A 44 -18.81 5.73 -4.36
CA VAL A 44 -18.25 5.40 -3.06
C VAL A 44 -18.09 6.67 -2.23
N TYR A 45 -18.73 6.69 -1.06
CA TYR A 45 -18.65 7.83 -0.15
C TYR A 45 -17.22 8.08 0.29
N TYR A 46 -16.80 9.31 0.27
CA TYR A 46 -15.38 9.68 0.39
C TYR A 46 -14.65 9.07 1.59
N SER A 47 -15.32 8.90 2.74
CA SER A 47 -14.69 8.34 3.95
C SER A 47 -14.43 6.84 3.86
N ARG A 48 -15.13 6.10 2.97
CA ARG A 48 -14.95 4.66 2.78
C ARG A 48 -13.56 4.31 2.24
N TYR A 49 -12.92 5.23 1.56
CA TYR A 49 -11.57 5.00 1.08
C TYR A 49 -10.55 4.82 2.21
N PHE A 50 -10.77 5.39 3.39
CA PHE A 50 -9.93 5.14 4.57
C PHE A 50 -10.11 3.71 5.09
N GLU A 51 -11.30 3.13 4.98
CA GLU A 51 -11.54 1.71 5.29
C GLU A 51 -10.81 0.81 4.27
N TYR A 52 -10.78 1.18 2.99
CA TYR A 52 -10.01 0.47 1.97
C TYR A 52 -8.51 0.55 2.22
N PHE A 53 -7.99 1.69 2.67
CA PHE A 53 -6.59 1.81 3.09
C PHE A 53 -6.29 0.90 4.29
N GLU A 54 -7.23 0.76 5.24
CA GLU A 54 -7.09 -0.17 6.36
C GLU A 54 -6.97 -1.61 5.87
N VAL A 55 -7.85 -2.04 4.96
CA VAL A 55 -7.79 -3.38 4.35
C VAL A 55 -6.45 -3.59 3.65
N GLY A 56 -6.05 -2.64 2.79
CA GLY A 56 -4.78 -2.72 2.06
C GLY A 56 -3.57 -2.85 3.00
N ARG A 57 -3.54 -2.05 4.08
CA ARG A 57 -2.48 -2.10 5.09
C ARG A 57 -2.48 -3.43 5.85
N ALA A 58 -3.66 -3.90 6.27
CA ALA A 58 -3.77 -5.15 7.01
C ALA A 58 -3.27 -6.34 6.18
N GLU A 59 -3.65 -6.41 4.91
CA GLU A 59 -3.19 -7.46 3.99
C GLU A 59 -1.70 -7.32 3.62
N TYR A 60 -1.21 -6.09 3.45
CA TYR A 60 0.23 -5.83 3.29
C TYR A 60 1.04 -6.41 4.45
N MET A 61 0.61 -6.15 5.69
CA MET A 61 1.28 -6.63 6.89
C MET A 61 1.14 -8.15 7.04
N ARG A 62 -0.04 -8.71 6.77
CA ARG A 62 -0.32 -10.15 6.83
C ARG A 62 0.57 -10.93 5.86
N ALA A 63 0.71 -10.47 4.62
CA ALA A 63 1.55 -11.10 3.60
C ALA A 63 3.03 -11.16 4.00
N ARG A 64 3.46 -10.33 4.97
CA ARG A 64 4.83 -10.27 5.49
C ARG A 64 4.99 -10.93 6.87
N GLY A 65 3.96 -11.65 7.33
CA GLY A 65 3.99 -12.34 8.62
C GLY A 65 3.86 -11.41 9.84
N ALA A 66 3.47 -10.14 9.63
CA ALA A 66 3.18 -9.18 10.70
C ALA A 66 1.67 -9.02 10.86
N VAL A 67 0.98 -10.10 11.27
CA VAL A 67 -0.48 -10.08 11.45
C VAL A 67 -0.86 -9.11 12.57
N TYR A 68 -1.74 -8.16 12.26
CA TYR A 68 -2.04 -7.04 13.17
C TYR A 68 -2.63 -7.50 14.50
N SER A 69 -3.55 -8.49 14.49
CA SER A 69 -4.12 -9.06 15.73
C SER A 69 -3.07 -9.70 16.64
N ASP A 70 -2.02 -10.29 16.07
CA ASP A 70 -0.94 -10.90 16.84
C ASP A 70 -0.07 -9.82 17.49
N LEU A 71 0.17 -8.71 16.75
CA LEU A 71 0.89 -7.56 17.31
C LEU A 71 0.11 -6.91 18.45
N GLU A 72 -1.21 -6.77 18.31
CA GLU A 72 -2.06 -6.24 19.37
C GLU A 72 -2.05 -7.12 20.63
N SER A 73 -2.07 -8.44 20.47
CA SER A 73 -1.98 -9.39 21.58
C SER A 73 -0.65 -9.28 22.36
N GLU A 74 0.40 -8.78 21.71
CA GLU A 74 1.70 -8.49 22.29
C GLU A 74 1.81 -7.04 22.82
N GLY A 75 0.70 -6.30 22.85
CA GLY A 75 0.65 -4.91 23.29
C GLY A 75 1.32 -3.93 22.31
N ILE A 76 1.42 -4.29 21.02
CA ILE A 76 1.95 -3.42 19.97
C ILE A 76 0.75 -2.84 19.21
N LYS A 77 0.51 -1.55 19.36
CA LYS A 77 -0.57 -0.85 18.68
C LYS A 77 -0.02 0.20 17.74
N LEU A 78 -0.61 0.31 16.56
CA LEU A 78 -0.28 1.32 15.55
C LEU A 78 -1.45 2.30 15.46
N ALA A 79 -1.38 3.38 16.23
CA ALA A 79 -2.40 4.42 16.23
C ALA A 79 -2.24 5.34 15.03
N VAL A 80 -3.35 5.66 14.35
CA VAL A 80 -3.36 6.63 13.26
C VAL A 80 -3.04 8.01 13.79
N VAL A 81 -2.04 8.67 13.20
CA VAL A 81 -1.65 10.06 13.53
C VAL A 81 -2.14 11.00 12.45
N GLU A 82 -2.03 10.56 11.18
CA GLU A 82 -2.46 11.32 10.02
C GLU A 82 -3.00 10.38 8.97
N ALA A 83 -4.04 10.82 8.26
CA ALA A 83 -4.58 10.13 7.10
C ALA A 83 -4.96 11.16 6.03
N THR A 84 -4.51 10.91 4.81
CA THR A 84 -4.82 11.80 3.66
C THR A 84 -5.40 10.99 2.52
N ALA A 85 -6.29 11.61 1.76
CA ALA A 85 -6.82 11.05 0.53
C ALA A 85 -6.98 12.14 -0.53
N ARG A 86 -6.60 11.83 -1.77
CA ARG A 86 -6.80 12.68 -2.94
C ARG A 86 -7.65 11.94 -3.96
N TYR A 87 -8.85 12.42 -4.16
CA TYR A 87 -9.85 11.82 -5.03
C TYR A 87 -9.67 12.36 -6.45
N LYS A 88 -9.41 11.46 -7.42
CA LYS A 88 -9.19 11.79 -8.83
C LYS A 88 -10.38 11.35 -9.69
N ALA A 89 -10.97 10.20 -9.35
CA ALA A 89 -12.16 9.68 -10.01
C ALA A 89 -12.96 8.80 -9.03
N PRO A 90 -14.29 8.69 -9.19
CA PRO A 90 -15.10 7.87 -8.31
C PRO A 90 -15.02 6.39 -8.68
N ALA A 91 -15.20 5.54 -7.67
CA ALA A 91 -15.64 4.16 -7.83
C ALA A 91 -17.14 4.06 -7.57
N LYS A 92 -17.79 3.02 -8.10
CA LYS A 92 -19.23 2.77 -7.99
C LYS A 92 -19.51 1.43 -7.34
N TYR A 93 -20.77 1.21 -7.00
CA TYR A 93 -21.23 -0.11 -6.57
C TYR A 93 -20.87 -1.19 -7.59
N ASP A 94 -20.42 -2.33 -7.07
CA ASP A 94 -20.00 -3.52 -7.80
C ASP A 94 -18.69 -3.38 -8.60
N ASP A 95 -18.05 -2.21 -8.60
CA ASP A 95 -16.70 -2.08 -9.15
C ASP A 95 -15.73 -2.99 -8.39
N GLU A 96 -14.88 -3.71 -9.12
CA GLU A 96 -13.75 -4.40 -8.56
C GLU A 96 -12.53 -3.47 -8.58
N ILE A 97 -12.01 -3.17 -7.39
CA ILE A 97 -10.90 -2.23 -7.22
C ILE A 97 -9.68 -2.93 -6.66
N ARG A 98 -8.51 -2.44 -7.07
CA ARG A 98 -7.20 -2.85 -6.58
C ARG A 98 -6.64 -1.77 -5.67
N ILE A 99 -6.28 -2.14 -4.46
CA ILE A 99 -5.61 -1.30 -3.48
C ILE A 99 -4.14 -1.70 -3.48
N ARG A 100 -3.31 -0.88 -4.07
CA ARG A 100 -1.86 -1.03 -4.07
C ARG A 100 -1.29 -0.32 -2.87
N THR A 101 -0.64 -1.06 -1.98
CA THR A 101 -0.10 -0.57 -0.71
C THR A 101 1.40 -0.73 -0.66
N ARG A 102 2.08 0.26 -0.12
CA ARG A 102 3.51 0.18 0.20
C ARG A 102 3.83 0.90 1.51
N ILE A 103 4.96 0.56 2.11
CA ILE A 103 5.58 1.39 3.13
C ILE A 103 6.53 2.37 2.45
N SER A 104 6.33 3.66 2.68
CA SER A 104 7.20 4.72 2.17
C SER A 104 8.34 5.04 3.12
N ARG A 105 8.10 4.91 4.42
CA ARG A 105 9.10 5.19 5.47
C ARG A 105 8.78 4.44 6.76
N VAL A 106 9.83 4.07 7.49
CA VAL A 106 9.74 3.62 8.89
C VAL A 106 10.75 4.40 9.71
N THR A 107 10.33 4.84 10.88
CA THR A 107 11.20 5.43 11.91
C THR A 107 11.23 4.53 13.14
N LYS A 108 11.91 4.95 14.19
CA LYS A 108 11.95 4.18 15.44
C LYS A 108 10.58 3.94 16.07
N THR A 109 9.62 4.84 15.82
CA THR A 109 8.31 4.83 16.48
C THR A 109 7.12 4.97 15.52
N ARG A 110 7.36 5.15 14.21
CA ARG A 110 6.30 5.42 13.24
C ARG A 110 6.47 4.61 11.95
N VAL A 111 5.35 4.23 11.36
CA VAL A 111 5.27 3.61 10.03
C VAL A 111 4.40 4.48 9.13
N PHE A 112 4.86 4.69 7.90
CA PHE A 112 4.18 5.48 6.88
C PHE A 112 3.80 4.59 5.72
N PHE A 113 2.51 4.55 5.42
CA PHE A 113 1.96 3.82 4.28
C PHE A 113 1.51 4.77 3.19
N GLU A 114 1.64 4.34 1.95
CA GLU A 114 1.07 4.98 0.78
C GLU A 114 0.18 3.99 0.03
N TYR A 115 -0.89 4.54 -0.53
CA TYR A 115 -1.93 3.78 -1.20
C TYR A 115 -2.26 4.38 -2.55
N GLU A 116 -2.52 3.50 -3.50
CA GLU A 116 -3.10 3.83 -4.79
C GLU A 116 -4.27 2.90 -5.05
N ILE A 117 -5.44 3.46 -5.34
CA ILE A 117 -6.64 2.70 -5.68
C ILE A 117 -6.93 2.88 -7.16
N THR A 118 -7.05 1.76 -7.89
CA THR A 118 -7.38 1.70 -9.31
C THR A 118 -8.51 0.69 -9.54
N PRO A 119 -9.23 0.70 -10.67
CA PRO A 119 -9.99 -0.47 -11.08
C PRO A 119 -9.05 -1.68 -11.20
N SER A 120 -9.56 -2.90 -10.97
CA SER A 120 -8.73 -4.12 -11.03
C SER A 120 -8.19 -4.41 -12.44
N ASP A 121 -8.89 -3.95 -13.46
CA ASP A 121 -8.61 -4.18 -14.88
C ASP A 121 -7.88 -3.03 -15.59
N SER A 122 -7.54 -1.96 -14.85
CA SER A 122 -6.82 -0.83 -15.43
C SER A 122 -5.88 -0.15 -14.41
N ASP A 123 -4.96 0.68 -14.91
CA ASP A 123 -4.05 1.48 -14.07
C ASP A 123 -4.54 2.92 -13.88
N ARG A 124 -5.80 3.21 -14.20
CA ARG A 124 -6.39 4.52 -13.97
C ARG A 124 -6.54 4.77 -12.48
N VAL A 125 -5.81 5.74 -11.97
CA VAL A 125 -5.88 6.07 -10.54
C VAL A 125 -7.21 6.72 -10.19
N LEU A 126 -7.93 6.13 -9.23
CA LEU A 126 -9.15 6.66 -8.65
C LEU A 126 -8.84 7.52 -7.42
N VAL A 127 -8.03 6.99 -6.52
CA VAL A 127 -7.64 7.68 -5.28
C VAL A 127 -6.20 7.36 -4.94
N GLU A 128 -5.47 8.39 -4.50
CA GLU A 128 -4.17 8.26 -3.82
C GLU A 128 -4.33 8.64 -2.35
N GLY A 129 -3.58 8.00 -1.48
CA GLY A 129 -3.60 8.34 -0.08
C GLY A 129 -2.37 7.94 0.69
N SER A 130 -2.30 8.42 1.91
CA SER A 130 -1.26 8.03 2.85
C SER A 130 -1.79 7.97 4.27
N THR A 131 -1.16 7.14 5.08
CA THR A 131 -1.41 7.12 6.53
C THR A 131 -0.09 7.06 7.29
N GLU A 132 -0.05 7.81 8.39
CA GLU A 132 1.02 7.75 9.36
C GLU A 132 0.51 7.09 10.64
N HIS A 133 1.28 6.14 11.15
CA HIS A 133 0.93 5.39 12.35
C HIS A 133 2.05 5.48 13.37
N ALA A 134 1.71 5.85 14.61
CA ALA A 134 2.62 5.78 15.73
C ALA A 134 2.49 4.44 16.48
N CYS A 135 3.63 3.82 16.77
CA CYS A 135 3.66 2.67 17.65
C CYS A 135 3.51 3.14 19.10
N ILE A 136 2.52 2.60 19.80
CA ILE A 136 2.19 3.01 21.17
C ILE A 136 2.03 1.80 22.11
N HIS A 137 2.17 2.06 23.39
CA HIS A 137 1.77 1.16 24.49
C HIS A 137 0.25 1.25 24.74
N ASP A 138 -0.29 0.33 25.52
CA ASP A 138 -1.70 0.35 25.95
C ASP A 138 -2.11 1.64 26.66
N ASN A 139 -1.18 2.31 27.32
CA ASN A 139 -1.41 3.59 27.97
C ASN A 139 -1.28 4.81 27.05
N GLY A 140 -1.16 4.58 25.71
CA GLY A 140 -1.06 5.63 24.70
C GLY A 140 0.33 6.26 24.55
N ARG A 141 1.32 5.87 25.35
CA ARG A 141 2.68 6.43 25.24
C ARG A 141 3.42 5.86 24.04
N PRO A 142 4.20 6.66 23.30
CA PRO A 142 5.03 6.17 22.20
C PRO A 142 5.98 5.06 22.66
N ARG A 143 6.15 4.04 21.81
CA ARG A 143 7.13 2.97 21.99
C ARG A 143 7.91 2.73 20.70
N ARG A 144 9.10 2.14 20.84
CA ARG A 144 9.85 1.67 19.68
C ARG A 144 9.12 0.52 19.00
N ILE A 145 9.13 0.55 17.69
CA ILE A 145 8.69 -0.59 16.88
C ILE A 145 9.68 -1.74 17.11
N PRO A 146 9.21 -2.94 17.50
CA PRO A 146 10.09 -4.08 17.70
C PRO A 146 10.83 -4.46 16.43
N GLU A 147 12.11 -4.84 16.55
CA GLU A 147 12.94 -5.22 15.39
C GLU A 147 12.33 -6.35 14.55
N LYS A 148 11.63 -7.30 15.19
CA LYS A 148 10.94 -8.37 14.48
C LYS A 148 9.88 -7.83 13.51
N VAL A 149 9.19 -6.74 13.88
CA VAL A 149 8.20 -6.07 13.03
C VAL A 149 8.90 -5.36 11.88
N ILE A 150 9.98 -4.62 12.16
CA ILE A 150 10.76 -3.93 11.14
C ILE A 150 11.30 -4.93 10.10
N LYS A 151 11.83 -6.08 10.56
CA LYS A 151 12.31 -7.16 9.67
C LYS A 151 11.20 -7.77 8.84
N ALA A 152 10.04 -8.05 9.45
CA ALA A 152 8.88 -8.60 8.74
C ALA A 152 8.37 -7.63 7.66
N LEU A 153 8.38 -6.34 7.93
CA LEU A 153 7.97 -5.31 6.98
C LEU A 153 8.98 -5.09 5.82
N GLY A 154 10.14 -5.75 5.85
CA GLY A 154 11.13 -5.69 4.77
C GLY A 154 11.83 -4.33 4.62
N VAL A 155 11.79 -3.48 5.66
CA VAL A 155 12.39 -2.15 5.63
C VAL A 155 13.64 -2.08 6.50
N THR A 156 14.71 -1.53 5.93
CA THR A 156 15.87 -1.13 6.70
C THR A 156 15.63 0.25 7.32
N GLU A 157 15.87 0.40 8.63
CA GLU A 157 15.86 1.72 9.26
C GLU A 157 16.77 2.67 8.45
N LYS A 158 16.19 3.65 7.79
CA LYS A 158 16.99 4.80 7.36
C LYS A 158 17.37 5.54 8.65
N LYS A 159 18.66 5.48 9.03
CA LYS A 159 19.22 6.37 10.04
C LYS A 159 18.92 7.81 9.61
N GLU A 160 18.06 8.50 10.33
CA GLU A 160 18.05 9.95 10.30
C GLU A 160 19.39 10.41 10.88
N ILE A 161 20.15 11.14 10.05
CA ILE A 161 21.35 11.85 10.43
C ILE A 161 20.97 13.10 11.19
#